data_cd39c14cc2ca105d5e534d3f482d35a8
#
_entry.id   cd39c14cc2ca105d5e534d3f482d35a8
#
_cell.length_a   1.000
_cell.length_b   1.000
_cell.length_c   1.000
_cell.angle_alpha   90.00
_cell.angle_beta   90.00
_cell.angle_gamma   90.00
#
_symmetry.space_group_name_H-M   'P 1'
#
loop_
_entity.id
_entity.type
_entity.pdbx_description
1 polymer ?
#
loop_
_entity_poly.entity_id
_entity_poly.type
_entity_poly.pdbx_seq_one_letter_code
_entity_poly.pdbx_strand_id
1 'polypeptide(L)'
;MPRSGISTRPRKQMAILASYFARETYGLLGPQMAATVIQENTPYECIVITVTREDDKNLLKKILNDYFGVERPVIGFSALSGREDLFSFAKELKDDGAFTLLAGPQADVDYLGERGWQEHPHRFRGLSGHFTFSLHGPGEQVISLLQKLHGNGWQDTHGLLYKRQNGEIVQNPKKPWEEKFLRKVRWDNIYTIGKDGLIPLKITTGQVLQHIGCPHAARERMAEIDYPASLPGKNGRKVKVLLKGCSFCDVAVDKGFYGALDMETVVSQIHCLPETSNGRKIPFELINENPLPSLPRLLAEIRARRIRPSQINLILRADWFVTEEKRLRKALSLAGDMGIYILLSSVGFESFDDNIIRNLNKGLTVDMNLRAIRLMRQLKKDFPKEWGYAGADGAIHGFIHPTPWDTQDISANIQKTLGAYALPSDILPSHSTPLIIHHASGLGDWIREVERKEKVLYKRYGSIIGWWQAGD
;
A
#
# COMPACT_ATOMS: atom_id res chain seq x y z
N MET A 1 -33.15 22.76 13.01
CA MET A 1 -32.03 23.11 13.92
C MET A 1 -31.09 24.03 13.17
N PRO A 2 -30.67 25.17 13.70
CA PRO A 2 -29.89 26.14 12.98
C PRO A 2 -28.47 25.59 12.72
N ARG A 3 -27.99 25.79 11.50
CA ARG A 3 -26.60 25.50 11.08
C ARG A 3 -25.69 26.40 11.93
N SER A 4 -24.85 25.78 12.76
CA SER A 4 -23.81 26.47 13.53
C SER A 4 -22.89 27.24 12.58
N GLY A 5 -22.61 28.48 12.92
CA GLY A 5 -21.93 29.49 12.11
C GLY A 5 -20.66 28.99 11.46
N ILE A 6 -20.64 29.05 10.14
CA ILE A 6 -19.44 28.86 9.32
C ILE A 6 -18.56 30.10 9.59
N SER A 7 -17.39 29.89 10.18
CA SER A 7 -16.35 30.91 10.32
C SER A 7 -16.04 31.52 8.96
N THR A 8 -16.17 32.83 8.84
CA THR A 8 -15.91 33.60 7.62
C THR A 8 -14.42 33.85 7.35
N ARG A 9 -13.51 33.19 8.07
CA ARG A 9 -12.08 33.29 7.79
C ARG A 9 -11.73 32.42 6.57
N PRO A 10 -10.97 32.93 5.59
CA PRO A 10 -10.50 32.14 4.49
C PRO A 10 -9.74 30.91 5.05
N ARG A 11 -10.06 29.73 4.55
CA ARG A 11 -9.37 28.52 4.95
C ARG A 11 -7.95 28.55 4.40
N LYS A 12 -6.98 28.11 5.20
CA LYS A 12 -5.63 27.85 4.75
C LYS A 12 -5.65 26.68 3.77
N GLN A 13 -4.77 26.69 2.81
CA GLN A 13 -4.70 25.61 1.80
C GLN A 13 -3.61 24.60 2.15
N MET A 14 -3.86 23.33 1.83
CA MET A 14 -2.92 22.24 1.92
C MET A 14 -3.12 21.29 0.72
N ALA A 15 -2.04 20.74 0.20
CA ALA A 15 -2.09 19.71 -0.83
C ALA A 15 -1.34 18.46 -0.37
N ILE A 16 -1.84 17.28 -0.74
CA ILE A 16 -1.15 16.00 -0.59
C ILE A 16 -0.78 15.49 -1.98
N LEU A 17 0.52 15.43 -2.28
CA LEU A 17 1.03 14.85 -3.51
C LEU A 17 1.14 13.34 -3.33
N ALA A 18 0.38 12.59 -4.11
CA ALA A 18 0.30 11.14 -3.99
C ALA A 18 0.84 10.44 -5.24
N SER A 19 1.71 9.45 -5.05
CA SER A 19 2.18 8.59 -6.15
C SER A 19 1.00 7.94 -6.86
N TYR A 20 1.02 8.00 -8.17
CA TYR A 20 -0.03 7.43 -9.01
C TYR A 20 0.56 6.80 -10.27
N PHE A 21 -0.19 5.88 -10.89
CA PHE A 21 0.19 5.31 -12.17
C PHE A 21 -0.60 5.96 -13.30
N ALA A 22 0.05 6.14 -14.44
CA ALA A 22 -0.58 6.77 -15.59
C ALA A 22 -1.83 5.99 -16.04
N ARG A 23 -2.90 6.72 -16.36
CA ARG A 23 -4.19 6.19 -16.84
C ARG A 23 -5.01 5.41 -15.80
N GLU A 24 -4.60 5.34 -14.56
CA GLU A 24 -5.44 4.77 -13.51
C GLU A 24 -6.57 5.73 -13.11
N THR A 25 -7.63 5.14 -12.58
CA THR A 25 -8.81 5.87 -12.07
C THR A 25 -9.25 5.34 -10.71
N TYR A 26 -8.30 4.78 -9.95
CA TYR A 26 -8.53 4.31 -8.59
C TYR A 26 -8.51 5.47 -7.60
N GLY A 27 -9.41 5.42 -6.62
CA GLY A 27 -9.31 6.28 -5.45
C GLY A 27 -8.13 5.89 -4.56
N LEU A 28 -7.56 6.87 -3.88
CA LEU A 28 -6.43 6.70 -2.97
C LEU A 28 -6.91 6.83 -1.52
N LEU A 29 -7.32 5.72 -0.90
CA LEU A 29 -7.94 5.72 0.43
C LEU A 29 -7.12 6.49 1.46
N GLY A 30 -5.84 6.18 1.63
CA GLY A 30 -4.98 6.81 2.62
C GLY A 30 -4.89 8.34 2.47
N PRO A 31 -4.44 8.87 1.32
CA PRO A 31 -4.38 10.31 1.07
C PRO A 31 -5.73 11.03 1.15
N GLN A 32 -6.80 10.45 0.58
CA GLN A 32 -8.14 11.08 0.59
C GLN A 32 -8.78 11.07 1.98
N MET A 33 -8.56 10.02 2.76
CA MET A 33 -8.96 9.96 4.17
C MET A 33 -8.20 11.00 5.00
N ALA A 34 -6.88 11.11 4.83
CA ALA A 34 -6.07 12.12 5.50
C ALA A 34 -6.55 13.54 5.15
N ALA A 35 -6.79 13.83 3.87
CA ALA A 35 -7.32 15.12 3.43
C ALA A 35 -8.70 15.39 4.04
N THR A 36 -9.57 14.37 4.13
CA THR A 36 -10.90 14.49 4.77
C THR A 36 -10.78 14.84 6.25
N VAL A 37 -9.93 14.12 6.97
CA VAL A 37 -9.68 14.31 8.40
C VAL A 37 -9.09 15.72 8.67
N ILE A 38 -8.13 16.15 7.86
CA ILE A 38 -7.56 17.50 7.93
C ILE A 38 -8.63 18.56 7.76
N GLN A 39 -9.45 18.44 6.72
CA GLN A 39 -10.47 19.42 6.39
C GLN A 39 -11.59 19.50 7.44
N GLU A 40 -11.95 18.39 8.08
CA GLU A 40 -12.98 18.36 9.13
C GLU A 40 -12.49 18.86 10.49
N ASN A 41 -11.19 18.74 10.79
CA ASN A 41 -10.66 18.97 12.15
C ASN A 41 -9.65 20.12 12.26
N THR A 42 -9.34 20.80 11.15
CA THR A 42 -8.37 21.89 11.11
C THR A 42 -8.92 23.07 10.28
N PRO A 43 -8.31 24.25 10.33
CA PRO A 43 -8.69 25.36 9.44
C PRO A 43 -8.21 25.19 8.00
N TYR A 44 -7.63 24.04 7.63
CA TYR A 44 -7.12 23.80 6.29
C TYR A 44 -8.20 23.23 5.36
N GLU A 45 -8.22 23.72 4.12
CA GLU A 45 -8.79 23.01 2.98
C GLU A 45 -7.69 22.13 2.40
N CYS A 46 -7.94 20.83 2.25
CA CYS A 46 -6.93 19.87 1.83
C CYS A 46 -7.39 19.10 0.59
N ILE A 47 -6.56 19.11 -0.45
CA ILE A 47 -6.79 18.35 -1.68
C ILE A 47 -5.70 17.31 -1.87
N VAL A 48 -6.01 16.26 -2.64
CA VAL A 48 -5.05 15.24 -3.09
C VAL A 48 -4.74 15.47 -4.56
N ILE A 49 -3.46 15.55 -4.91
CA ILE A 49 -3.00 15.67 -6.29
C ILE A 49 -2.26 14.37 -6.64
N THR A 50 -2.76 13.66 -7.63
CA THR A 50 -2.10 12.47 -8.16
C THR A 50 -0.91 12.88 -9.01
N VAL A 51 0.24 12.24 -8.78
CA VAL A 51 1.48 12.52 -9.50
C VAL A 51 2.05 11.24 -10.08
N THR A 52 2.09 11.17 -11.41
CA THR A 52 2.73 10.08 -12.15
C THR A 52 4.23 10.37 -12.36
N ARG A 53 4.97 9.42 -12.91
CA ARG A 53 6.39 9.64 -13.27
C ARG A 53 6.54 10.56 -14.49
N GLU A 54 5.56 10.51 -15.39
CA GLU A 54 5.54 11.26 -16.63
C GLU A 54 5.17 12.74 -16.44
N ASP A 55 4.59 13.11 -15.28
CA ASP A 55 4.17 14.48 -15.03
C ASP A 55 5.36 15.45 -14.95
N ASP A 56 5.23 16.57 -15.64
CA ASP A 56 6.19 17.68 -15.60
C ASP A 56 6.19 18.36 -14.23
N LYS A 57 7.29 18.26 -13.51
CA LYS A 57 7.46 18.82 -12.17
C LYS A 57 7.49 20.35 -12.17
N ASN A 58 7.92 20.99 -13.27
CA ASN A 58 7.89 22.46 -13.39
C ASN A 58 6.45 22.96 -13.54
N LEU A 59 5.64 22.26 -14.34
CA LEU A 59 4.21 22.54 -14.45
C LEU A 59 3.50 22.34 -13.10
N LEU A 60 3.79 21.23 -12.40
CA LEU A 60 3.26 20.97 -11.07
C LEU A 60 3.61 22.10 -10.08
N LYS A 61 4.86 22.56 -10.09
CA LYS A 61 5.32 23.67 -9.24
C LYS A 61 4.55 24.95 -9.54
N LYS A 62 4.32 25.28 -10.81
CA LYS A 62 3.51 26.43 -11.19
C LYS A 62 2.08 26.30 -10.67
N ILE A 63 1.44 25.15 -10.87
CA ILE A 63 0.09 24.86 -10.39
C ILE A 63 0.00 25.00 -8.86
N LEU A 64 0.99 24.49 -8.12
CA LEU A 64 1.03 24.64 -6.67
C LEU A 64 1.17 26.11 -6.25
N ASN A 65 2.01 26.90 -6.92
CA ASN A 65 2.15 28.34 -6.65
C ASN A 65 0.81 29.08 -6.89
N ASP A 66 0.12 28.76 -7.97
CA ASP A 66 -1.19 29.33 -8.27
C ASP A 66 -2.24 28.91 -7.22
N TYR A 67 -2.20 27.66 -6.75
CA TYR A 67 -3.09 27.15 -5.72
C TYR A 67 -2.87 27.79 -4.35
N PHE A 68 -1.61 27.93 -3.92
CA PHE A 68 -1.28 28.48 -2.59
C PHE A 68 -1.23 30.00 -2.55
N GLY A 69 -1.04 30.68 -3.68
CA GLY A 69 -0.86 32.12 -3.73
C GLY A 69 0.41 32.56 -2.99
N VAL A 70 0.26 33.53 -2.08
CA VAL A 70 1.39 34.12 -1.33
C VAL A 70 1.67 33.46 0.02
N GLU A 71 0.89 32.48 0.44
CA GLU A 71 1.08 31.81 1.72
C GLU A 71 2.24 30.81 1.66
N ARG A 72 2.91 30.62 2.80
CA ARG A 72 3.90 29.56 2.94
C ARG A 72 3.20 28.18 2.92
N PRO A 73 3.37 27.38 1.88
CA PRO A 73 2.55 26.19 1.67
C PRO A 73 2.90 25.07 2.66
N VAL A 74 1.87 24.27 3.00
CA VAL A 74 2.02 22.97 3.66
C VAL A 74 1.72 21.88 2.63
N ILE A 75 2.68 21.05 2.33
CA ILE A 75 2.57 20.04 1.28
C ILE A 75 2.89 18.66 1.88
N GLY A 76 1.88 17.79 1.88
CA GLY A 76 2.02 16.39 2.24
C GLY A 76 2.48 15.55 1.06
N PHE A 77 3.16 14.46 1.34
CA PHE A 77 3.61 13.47 0.36
C PHE A 77 3.19 12.08 0.81
N SER A 78 2.52 11.35 -0.08
CA SER A 78 2.24 9.92 0.05
C SER A 78 2.89 9.20 -1.12
N ALA A 79 4.11 8.75 -0.92
CA ALA A 79 4.94 8.17 -1.97
C ALA A 79 5.03 6.64 -1.85
N LEU A 80 5.13 5.97 -3.00
CA LEU A 80 5.53 4.57 -3.09
C LEU A 80 7.05 4.47 -3.19
N SER A 81 7.60 3.30 -2.86
CA SER A 81 9.02 2.99 -3.06
C SER A 81 9.49 3.26 -4.50
N GLY A 82 10.70 3.77 -4.64
CA GLY A 82 11.28 4.08 -5.97
C GLY A 82 10.79 5.37 -6.60
N ARG A 83 10.05 6.23 -5.88
CA ARG A 83 9.62 7.56 -6.33
C ARG A 83 10.63 8.66 -5.95
N GLU A 84 11.88 8.47 -6.34
CA GLU A 84 12.98 9.44 -6.13
C GLU A 84 12.68 10.81 -6.76
N ASP A 85 11.91 10.82 -7.85
CA ASP A 85 11.42 12.04 -8.48
C ASP A 85 10.59 12.91 -7.52
N LEU A 86 9.71 12.29 -6.73
CA LEU A 86 8.92 12.99 -5.71
C LEU A 86 9.76 13.43 -4.52
N PHE A 87 10.78 12.67 -4.12
CA PHE A 87 11.66 13.07 -3.03
C PHE A 87 12.53 14.26 -3.43
N SER A 88 13.09 14.25 -4.64
CA SER A 88 13.83 15.40 -5.18
C SER A 88 12.95 16.63 -5.28
N PHE A 89 11.70 16.48 -5.71
CA PHE A 89 10.73 17.56 -5.78
C PHE A 89 10.34 18.09 -4.39
N ALA A 90 10.18 17.20 -3.39
CA ALA A 90 9.95 17.60 -2.01
C ALA A 90 11.10 18.46 -1.46
N LYS A 91 12.35 18.08 -1.78
CA LYS A 91 13.53 18.86 -1.40
C LYS A 91 13.50 20.25 -2.03
N GLU A 92 13.22 20.35 -3.33
CA GLU A 92 13.10 21.63 -4.02
C GLU A 92 12.06 22.54 -3.37
N LEU A 93 10.85 22.03 -3.13
CA LEU A 93 9.78 22.79 -2.47
C LEU A 93 10.16 23.21 -1.03
N LYS A 94 10.87 22.35 -0.31
CA LYS A 94 11.38 22.68 1.03
C LYS A 94 12.41 23.80 0.97
N ASP A 95 13.34 23.76 0.00
CA ASP A 95 14.36 24.78 -0.20
C ASP A 95 13.71 26.13 -0.59
N ASP A 96 12.59 26.11 -1.29
CA ASP A 96 11.74 27.28 -1.58
C ASP A 96 10.91 27.76 -0.37
N GLY A 97 11.02 27.11 0.77
CA GLY A 97 10.38 27.53 2.02
C GLY A 97 9.08 26.84 2.36
N ALA A 98 8.62 25.83 1.60
CA ALA A 98 7.46 25.04 1.96
C ALA A 98 7.71 24.15 3.20
N PHE A 99 6.63 23.90 3.97
CA PHE A 99 6.64 22.80 4.94
C PHE A 99 6.28 21.49 4.24
N THR A 100 7.27 20.63 4.03
CA THR A 100 7.08 19.33 3.39
C THR A 100 6.93 18.23 4.43
N LEU A 101 5.88 17.41 4.31
CA LEU A 101 5.52 16.35 5.24
C LEU A 101 5.44 15.01 4.52
N LEU A 102 6.30 14.06 4.83
CA LEU A 102 6.18 12.67 4.36
C LEU A 102 5.25 11.89 5.29
N ALA A 103 4.25 11.21 4.72
CA ALA A 103 3.37 10.30 5.44
C ALA A 103 3.08 9.04 4.60
N GLY A 104 2.37 8.07 5.18
CA GLY A 104 2.07 6.79 4.53
C GLY A 104 3.24 5.81 4.56
N PRO A 105 3.24 4.76 3.69
CA PRO A 105 4.18 3.64 3.79
C PRO A 105 5.65 4.03 3.85
N GLN A 106 6.06 5.00 3.05
CA GLN A 106 7.46 5.42 2.98
C GLN A 106 7.97 6.13 4.24
N ALA A 107 7.08 6.75 5.01
CA ALA A 107 7.45 7.39 6.27
C ALA A 107 8.04 6.40 7.29
N ASP A 108 7.63 5.13 7.20
CA ASP A 108 8.06 4.07 8.11
C ASP A 108 9.19 3.19 7.57
N VAL A 109 9.40 3.13 6.25
CA VAL A 109 10.23 2.08 5.65
C VAL A 109 11.45 2.60 4.88
N ASP A 110 11.61 3.90 4.73
CA ASP A 110 12.65 4.43 3.84
C ASP A 110 13.86 5.02 4.58
N TYR A 111 15.06 4.64 4.13
CA TYR A 111 16.36 5.12 4.62
C TYR A 111 17.14 5.89 3.57
N LEU A 112 16.44 6.36 2.55
CA LEU A 112 17.06 6.91 1.37
C LEU A 112 17.98 8.11 1.63
N GLY A 113 19.15 8.08 1.05
CA GLY A 113 19.96 9.27 0.75
C GLY A 113 21.03 9.65 1.74
N GLU A 114 21.06 9.13 2.97
CA GLU A 114 22.12 9.48 3.93
C GLU A 114 23.23 8.42 3.99
N ARG A 115 24.48 8.90 4.05
CA ARG A 115 25.63 8.02 4.25
C ARG A 115 25.53 7.29 5.61
N GLY A 116 25.80 5.98 5.62
CA GLY A 116 25.72 5.17 6.83
C GLY A 116 24.26 4.90 7.31
N TRP A 117 23.29 5.02 6.43
CA TRP A 117 21.88 4.80 6.71
C TRP A 117 21.61 3.43 7.39
N GLN A 118 22.41 2.39 7.12
CA GLN A 118 22.27 1.04 7.71
C GLN A 118 22.39 1.06 9.24
N GLU A 119 23.16 1.99 9.78
CA GLU A 119 23.43 2.11 11.22
C GLU A 119 22.43 3.04 11.93
N HIS A 120 21.54 3.68 11.17
CA HIS A 120 20.61 4.65 11.72
C HIS A 120 19.42 3.96 12.41
N PRO A 121 19.13 4.27 13.68
CA PRO A 121 17.98 3.75 14.40
C PRO A 121 16.65 4.33 13.90
N HIS A 122 16.68 5.51 13.27
CA HIS A 122 15.50 6.21 12.77
C HIS A 122 15.44 6.15 11.24
N ARG A 123 14.32 5.66 10.70
CA ARG A 123 14.10 5.51 9.26
C ARG A 123 14.04 6.83 8.52
N PHE A 124 13.47 7.87 9.16
CA PHE A 124 13.41 9.22 8.59
C PHE A 124 14.80 9.81 8.31
N ARG A 125 15.85 9.32 8.92
CA ARG A 125 17.21 9.85 8.79
C ARG A 125 17.68 9.91 7.33
N GLY A 126 17.35 8.91 6.52
CA GLY A 126 17.65 8.88 5.11
C GLY A 126 16.93 9.94 4.27
N LEU A 127 15.83 10.48 4.78
CA LEU A 127 14.97 11.46 4.08
C LEU A 127 14.99 12.85 4.72
N SER A 128 15.76 13.09 5.78
CA SER A 128 15.78 14.35 6.52
C SER A 128 16.24 15.56 5.70
N GLY A 129 17.00 15.33 4.62
CA GLY A 129 17.36 16.35 3.65
C GLY A 129 16.23 16.76 2.72
N HIS A 130 15.25 15.90 2.49
CA HIS A 130 14.16 16.09 1.54
C HIS A 130 12.89 16.64 2.18
N PHE A 131 12.62 16.28 3.43
CA PHE A 131 11.39 16.67 4.12
C PHE A 131 11.66 17.52 5.36
N THR A 132 10.72 18.40 5.68
CA THR A 132 10.72 19.13 6.96
C THR A 132 10.32 18.21 8.09
N PHE A 133 9.29 17.39 7.84
CA PHE A 133 8.71 16.44 8.81
C PHE A 133 8.44 15.09 8.14
N SER A 134 8.36 14.06 8.98
CA SER A 134 7.71 12.80 8.61
C SER A 134 6.74 12.40 9.71
N LEU A 135 5.61 11.79 9.33
CA LEU A 135 4.60 11.32 10.25
C LEU A 135 4.41 9.83 10.07
N HIS A 136 4.70 9.06 11.10
CA HIS A 136 4.54 7.61 11.09
C HIS A 136 3.41 7.14 12.02
N GLY A 137 2.73 6.04 11.63
CA GLY A 137 1.55 5.53 12.33
C GLY A 137 0.24 6.16 11.84
N PRO A 138 -0.76 6.30 12.74
CA PRO A 138 -2.08 6.81 12.37
C PRO A 138 -2.07 8.20 11.76
N GLY A 139 -2.73 8.37 10.60
CA GLY A 139 -2.73 9.62 9.83
C GLY A 139 -3.40 10.80 10.56
N GLU A 140 -4.35 10.54 11.46
CA GLU A 140 -5.05 11.57 12.24
C GLU A 140 -4.13 12.36 13.18
N GLN A 141 -2.93 11.88 13.46
CA GLN A 141 -1.93 12.61 14.26
C GLN A 141 -1.50 13.93 13.59
N VAL A 142 -1.69 14.05 12.27
CA VAL A 142 -1.44 15.30 11.52
C VAL A 142 -2.27 16.48 12.03
N ILE A 143 -3.45 16.23 12.60
CA ILE A 143 -4.31 17.27 13.17
C ILE A 143 -3.54 18.09 14.21
N SER A 144 -2.88 17.41 15.16
CA SER A 144 -2.10 18.08 16.21
C SER A 144 -0.92 18.88 15.65
N LEU A 145 -0.24 18.33 14.61
CA LEU A 145 0.83 19.06 13.93
C LEU A 145 0.31 20.36 13.29
N LEU A 146 -0.74 20.27 12.50
CA LEU A 146 -1.27 21.41 11.75
C LEU A 146 -1.86 22.51 12.65
N GLN A 147 -2.49 22.13 13.76
CA GLN A 147 -3.01 23.09 14.73
C GLN A 147 -1.91 23.92 15.41
N LYS A 148 -0.71 23.35 15.56
CA LYS A 148 0.43 23.94 16.27
C LYS A 148 1.53 24.46 15.35
N LEU A 149 1.46 24.21 14.04
CA LEU A 149 2.56 24.41 13.08
C LEU A 149 3.11 25.86 13.07
N HIS A 150 2.26 26.84 13.28
CA HIS A 150 2.64 28.27 13.30
C HIS A 150 2.86 28.83 14.71
N GLY A 151 2.82 27.98 15.74
CA GLY A 151 3.01 28.32 17.15
C GLY A 151 4.04 27.45 17.84
N ASN A 152 3.86 27.27 19.13
CA ASN A 152 4.73 26.44 19.95
C ASN A 152 4.13 25.04 20.20
N GLY A 153 4.97 24.03 20.42
CA GLY A 153 4.57 22.71 20.87
C GLY A 153 4.19 21.72 19.75
N TRP A 154 4.48 22.02 18.49
CA TRP A 154 4.36 21.03 17.40
C TRP A 154 5.34 19.86 17.57
N GLN A 155 6.47 20.10 18.25
CA GLN A 155 7.49 19.10 18.53
C GLN A 155 6.96 17.91 19.33
N ASP A 156 5.88 18.10 20.10
CA ASP A 156 5.29 17.05 20.95
C ASP A 156 4.20 16.25 20.20
N THR A 157 4.06 16.45 18.88
CA THR A 157 3.09 15.71 18.08
C THR A 157 3.47 14.24 18.04
N HIS A 158 2.54 13.36 18.40
CA HIS A 158 2.74 11.91 18.32
C HIS A 158 3.02 11.45 16.89
N GLY A 159 3.89 10.46 16.75
CA GLY A 159 4.31 9.91 15.45
C GLY A 159 5.16 10.85 14.60
N LEU A 160 5.49 12.04 15.09
CA LEU A 160 6.30 13.00 14.35
C LEU A 160 7.77 12.63 14.41
N LEU A 161 8.41 12.66 13.23
CA LEU A 161 9.86 12.65 13.08
C LEU A 161 10.29 14.01 12.53
N TYR A 162 11.30 14.60 13.17
CA TYR A 162 11.87 15.88 12.73
C TYR A 162 13.34 15.98 13.11
N LYS A 163 14.05 16.92 12.44
CA LYS A 163 15.45 17.22 12.71
C LYS A 163 15.58 18.50 13.54
N ARG A 164 16.26 18.42 14.66
CA ARG A 164 16.64 19.59 15.47
C ARG A 164 17.68 20.44 14.74
N GLN A 165 17.88 21.66 15.17
CA GLN A 165 18.91 22.55 14.65
C GLN A 165 20.34 21.99 14.78
N ASN A 166 20.59 21.21 15.83
CA ASN A 166 21.87 20.51 16.04
C ASN A 166 22.05 19.26 15.14
N GLY A 167 21.10 18.97 14.25
CA GLY A 167 21.14 17.81 13.35
C GLY A 167 20.59 16.52 13.91
N GLU A 168 20.20 16.48 15.20
CA GLU A 168 19.60 15.29 15.84
C GLU A 168 18.22 15.00 15.27
N ILE A 169 17.96 13.73 14.93
CA ILE A 169 16.62 13.25 14.54
C ILE A 169 15.85 12.82 15.78
N VAL A 170 14.68 13.43 15.96
CA VAL A 170 13.74 13.09 17.02
C VAL A 170 12.59 12.28 16.45
N GLN A 171 12.26 11.17 17.09
CA GLN A 171 11.12 10.33 16.75
C GLN A 171 10.19 10.25 17.96
N ASN A 172 9.00 10.81 17.83
CA ASN A 172 7.99 10.76 18.88
C ASN A 172 7.22 9.42 18.83
N PRO A 173 6.75 8.92 19.98
CA PRO A 173 5.94 7.69 20.01
C PRO A 173 4.63 7.86 19.24
N LYS A 174 4.18 6.79 18.58
CA LYS A 174 2.89 6.71 17.90
C LYS A 174 1.74 6.65 18.92
N LYS A 175 0.57 7.17 18.55
CA LYS A 175 -0.69 6.85 19.24
C LYS A 175 -1.35 5.61 18.63
N PRO A 176 -2.23 4.93 19.36
CA PRO A 176 -3.16 3.97 18.77
C PRO A 176 -4.09 4.62 17.74
N TRP A 177 -4.62 3.81 16.82
CA TRP A 177 -5.64 4.22 15.87
C TRP A 177 -6.95 4.61 16.56
N GLU A 178 -7.59 5.67 16.09
CA GLU A 178 -8.91 6.08 16.53
C GLU A 178 -9.93 5.88 15.41
N GLU A 179 -10.72 4.81 15.46
CA GLU A 179 -11.63 4.40 14.38
C GLU A 179 -12.64 5.46 13.94
N LYS A 180 -12.98 6.41 14.83
CA LYS A 180 -13.87 7.53 14.46
C LYS A 180 -13.37 8.34 13.26
N PHE A 181 -12.03 8.45 13.08
CA PHE A 181 -11.42 9.16 11.96
C PHE A 181 -11.39 8.34 10.66
N LEU A 182 -11.64 7.03 10.76
CA LEU A 182 -11.65 6.12 9.62
C LEU A 182 -13.05 5.95 8.99
N ARG A 183 -14.10 6.56 9.56
CA ARG A 183 -15.50 6.38 9.12
C ARG A 183 -15.86 7.15 7.88
N LYS A 184 -15.18 8.26 7.61
CA LYS A 184 -15.51 9.17 6.50
C LYS A 184 -14.35 9.30 5.53
N VAL A 185 -14.68 9.24 4.26
CA VAL A 185 -13.77 9.52 3.16
C VAL A 185 -14.50 10.38 2.13
N ARG A 186 -13.93 11.53 1.80
CA ARG A 186 -14.36 12.30 0.64
C ARG A 186 -13.65 11.78 -0.59
N TRP A 187 -14.41 11.46 -1.61
CA TRP A 187 -13.90 10.93 -2.86
C TRP A 187 -13.83 11.97 -3.98
N ASP A 188 -14.28 13.18 -3.71
CA ASP A 188 -14.30 14.33 -4.62
C ASP A 188 -13.13 15.31 -4.39
N ASN A 189 -12.21 15.02 -3.48
CA ASN A 189 -11.07 15.86 -3.11
C ASN A 189 -9.76 15.46 -3.82
N ILE A 190 -9.85 14.75 -4.94
CA ILE A 190 -8.70 14.23 -5.69
C ILE A 190 -8.65 14.84 -7.10
N TYR A 191 -7.44 15.22 -7.51
CA TYR A 191 -7.19 15.92 -8.76
C TYR A 191 -5.99 15.30 -9.49
N THR A 192 -5.95 15.47 -10.80
CA THR A 192 -4.78 15.18 -11.64
C THR A 192 -4.26 16.46 -12.28
N ILE A 193 -3.03 16.42 -12.79
CA ILE A 193 -2.37 17.56 -13.42
C ILE A 193 -2.87 17.68 -14.86
N GLY A 194 -3.47 18.81 -15.20
CA GLY A 194 -3.84 19.17 -16.55
C GLY A 194 -2.94 20.27 -17.11
N LYS A 195 -3.09 20.58 -18.40
CA LYS A 195 -2.28 21.62 -19.06
C LYS A 195 -2.43 23.01 -18.44
N ASP A 196 -3.65 23.36 -18.00
CA ASP A 196 -4.02 24.69 -17.53
C ASP A 196 -4.32 24.72 -16.02
N GLY A 197 -4.03 23.64 -15.27
CA GLY A 197 -4.29 23.56 -13.84
C GLY A 197 -4.76 22.19 -13.38
N LEU A 198 -5.38 22.13 -12.20
CA LEU A 198 -5.89 20.89 -11.62
C LEU A 198 -7.21 20.49 -12.24
N ILE A 199 -7.32 19.22 -12.62
CA ILE A 199 -8.54 18.60 -13.14
C ILE A 199 -9.06 17.59 -12.11
N PRO A 200 -10.35 17.67 -11.70
CA PRO A 200 -10.94 16.67 -10.83
C PRO A 200 -10.80 15.26 -11.42
N LEU A 201 -10.24 14.33 -10.65
CA LEU A 201 -10.12 12.93 -11.06
C LEU A 201 -11.43 12.20 -10.76
N LYS A 202 -12.09 11.74 -11.84
CA LYS A 202 -13.27 10.88 -11.70
C LYS A 202 -12.83 9.47 -11.38
N ILE A 203 -12.96 9.06 -10.12
CA ILE A 203 -12.62 7.71 -9.71
C ILE A 203 -13.68 6.70 -10.17
N THR A 204 -13.23 5.51 -10.57
CA THR A 204 -14.10 4.39 -11.02
C THR A 204 -14.10 3.23 -10.03
N THR A 205 -13.08 3.15 -9.17
CA THR A 205 -12.96 2.13 -8.13
C THR A 205 -12.47 2.79 -6.85
N GLY A 206 -13.17 2.58 -5.75
CA GLY A 206 -12.76 3.04 -4.42
C GLY A 206 -12.02 1.98 -3.62
N GLN A 207 -11.71 2.30 -2.38
CA GLN A 207 -11.12 1.38 -1.42
C GLN A 207 -11.86 1.48 -0.08
N VAL A 208 -12.01 0.37 0.62
CA VAL A 208 -12.68 0.29 1.93
C VAL A 208 -11.77 -0.46 2.89
N LEU A 209 -11.36 0.20 3.96
CA LEU A 209 -10.51 -0.39 4.98
C LEU A 209 -11.34 -1.22 5.95
N GLN A 210 -11.07 -2.51 6.02
CA GLN A 210 -11.71 -3.42 6.97
C GLN A 210 -10.74 -3.97 8.01
N HIS A 211 -9.45 -4.03 7.69
CA HIS A 211 -8.43 -4.59 8.56
C HIS A 211 -7.11 -3.84 8.38
N ILE A 212 -6.40 -3.58 9.48
CA ILE A 212 -5.08 -2.94 9.46
C ILE A 212 -4.02 -3.97 9.83
N GLY A 213 -3.05 -4.15 8.95
CA GLY A 213 -1.98 -5.13 9.07
C GLY A 213 -2.38 -6.52 8.57
N CYS A 214 -1.42 -7.44 8.56
CA CYS A 214 -1.59 -8.79 8.02
C CYS A 214 -1.56 -9.84 9.14
N PRO A 215 -2.57 -10.72 9.26
CA PRO A 215 -2.57 -11.79 10.27
C PRO A 215 -1.35 -12.72 10.18
N HIS A 216 -0.81 -12.92 8.96
CA HIS A 216 0.42 -13.71 8.77
C HIS A 216 1.65 -13.04 9.40
N ALA A 217 1.63 -11.71 9.53
CA ALA A 217 2.68 -10.90 10.12
C ALA A 217 2.50 -10.62 11.62
N ALA A 218 1.48 -11.19 12.26
CA ALA A 218 1.18 -10.94 13.67
C ALA A 218 2.25 -11.46 14.65
N ARG A 219 3.08 -12.41 14.24
CA ARG A 219 4.11 -13.01 15.08
C ARG A 219 5.46 -13.06 14.37
N GLU A 220 6.51 -12.76 15.13
CA GLU A 220 7.89 -12.95 14.69
C GLU A 220 8.26 -14.43 14.71
N ARG A 221 9.06 -14.84 13.75
CA ARG A 221 9.66 -16.17 13.68
C ARG A 221 11.06 -16.13 13.06
N MET A 222 11.94 -16.99 13.54
CA MET A 222 13.22 -17.23 12.85
C MET A 222 12.96 -18.03 11.59
N ALA A 223 13.51 -17.58 10.47
CA ALA A 223 13.49 -18.30 9.19
C ALA A 223 14.91 -18.46 8.65
N GLU A 224 15.11 -19.49 7.88
CA GLU A 224 16.35 -19.73 7.14
C GLU A 224 16.10 -19.50 5.67
N ILE A 225 16.84 -18.56 5.08
CA ILE A 225 16.75 -18.18 3.67
C ILE A 225 18.03 -18.59 2.98
N ASP A 226 17.91 -19.26 1.84
CA ASP A 226 19.04 -19.72 1.04
C ASP A 226 19.86 -18.53 0.52
N TYR A 227 21.15 -18.74 0.29
CA TYR A 227 22.01 -17.77 -0.38
C TYR A 227 21.54 -17.55 -1.83
N PRO A 228 21.81 -16.37 -2.43
CA PRO A 228 21.55 -16.17 -3.85
C PRO A 228 22.28 -17.20 -4.72
N ALA A 229 21.60 -17.74 -5.73
CA ALA A 229 22.18 -18.69 -6.68
C ALA A 229 23.36 -18.11 -7.48
N SER A 230 23.41 -16.77 -7.58
CA SER A 230 24.52 -16.05 -8.26
C SER A 230 25.85 -16.09 -7.51
N LEU A 231 25.87 -16.50 -6.22
CA LEU A 231 27.12 -16.57 -5.45
C LEU A 231 27.79 -17.93 -5.60
N PRO A 232 28.94 -18.02 -6.30
CA PRO A 232 29.62 -19.30 -6.58
C PRO A 232 30.01 -20.05 -5.30
N GLY A 233 29.82 -21.36 -5.30
CA GLY A 233 30.22 -22.25 -4.19
C GLY A 233 29.45 -22.06 -2.89
N LYS A 234 28.31 -21.36 -2.91
CA LYS A 234 27.47 -21.10 -1.73
C LYS A 234 26.16 -21.89 -1.71
N ASN A 235 25.96 -22.80 -2.68
CA ASN A 235 24.77 -23.65 -2.75
C ASN A 235 24.55 -24.40 -1.42
N GLY A 236 23.30 -24.38 -0.93
CA GLY A 236 22.90 -25.02 0.33
C GLY A 236 23.23 -24.23 1.60
N ARG A 237 23.95 -23.10 1.51
CA ARG A 237 24.13 -22.19 2.64
C ARG A 237 22.89 -21.36 2.88
N LYS A 238 22.64 -21.01 4.14
CA LYS A 238 21.48 -20.26 4.59
C LYS A 238 21.85 -19.12 5.53
N VAL A 239 21.03 -18.10 5.53
CA VAL A 239 21.07 -17.01 6.51
C VAL A 239 19.85 -17.12 7.41
N LYS A 240 20.06 -17.03 8.72
CA LYS A 240 18.98 -16.92 9.71
C LYS A 240 18.57 -15.47 9.85
N VAL A 241 17.27 -15.21 9.69
CA VAL A 241 16.69 -13.88 9.87
C VAL A 241 15.43 -13.96 10.70
N LEU A 242 15.16 -12.91 11.47
CA LEU A 242 13.91 -12.75 12.21
C LEU A 242 12.89 -12.09 11.30
N LEU A 243 11.77 -12.75 11.04
CA LEU A 243 10.76 -12.30 10.08
C LEU A 243 9.40 -12.08 10.74
N LYS A 244 8.70 -11.05 10.25
CA LYS A 244 7.25 -10.86 10.42
C LYS A 244 6.56 -11.05 9.08
N GLY A 245 5.78 -12.12 8.91
CA GLY A 245 5.07 -12.40 7.66
C GLY A 245 5.97 -12.85 6.52
N CYS A 246 5.59 -12.51 5.29
CA CYS A 246 6.38 -12.81 4.10
C CYS A 246 7.69 -12.04 4.11
N SER A 247 8.79 -12.67 3.69
CA SER A 247 10.14 -12.10 3.81
C SER A 247 10.36 -10.83 2.96
N PHE A 248 9.62 -10.70 1.86
CA PHE A 248 9.71 -9.56 0.94
C PHE A 248 8.77 -8.39 1.31
N CYS A 249 7.81 -8.63 2.21
CA CYS A 249 6.72 -7.69 2.48
C CYS A 249 7.11 -6.69 3.58
N ASP A 250 6.88 -5.41 3.33
CA ASP A 250 7.11 -4.31 4.28
C ASP A 250 5.86 -3.88 5.07
N VAL A 251 4.67 -4.41 4.72
CA VAL A 251 3.38 -4.10 5.38
C VAL A 251 3.43 -4.30 6.89
N ALA A 252 4.12 -5.34 7.36
CA ALA A 252 4.25 -5.60 8.79
C ALA A 252 5.07 -4.54 9.53
N VAL A 253 6.00 -3.90 8.83
CA VAL A 253 6.86 -2.83 9.36
C VAL A 253 6.12 -1.51 9.32
N ASP A 254 5.42 -1.23 8.22
CA ASP A 254 4.65 0.00 8.01
C ASP A 254 3.44 0.10 8.96
N LYS A 255 2.54 -0.87 8.90
CA LYS A 255 1.24 -0.82 9.60
C LYS A 255 1.21 -1.57 10.92
N GLY A 256 2.14 -2.51 11.12
CA GLY A 256 2.07 -3.45 12.23
C GLY A 256 0.85 -4.38 12.12
N PHE A 257 0.26 -4.71 13.26
CA PHE A 257 -0.97 -5.50 13.34
C PHE A 257 -1.92 -4.83 14.33
N TYR A 258 -2.93 -4.15 13.82
CA TYR A 258 -4.01 -3.57 14.63
C TYR A 258 -5.20 -4.53 14.73
N GLY A 259 -5.62 -5.10 13.61
CA GLY A 259 -6.74 -6.03 13.53
C GLY A 259 -7.93 -5.50 12.70
N ALA A 260 -9.08 -6.14 12.89
CA ALA A 260 -10.30 -5.76 12.19
C ALA A 260 -10.92 -4.50 12.80
N LEU A 261 -11.41 -3.61 11.95
CA LEU A 261 -12.21 -2.46 12.35
C LEU A 261 -13.64 -2.88 12.71
N ASP A 262 -14.35 -2.03 13.45
CA ASP A 262 -15.76 -2.26 13.72
C ASP A 262 -16.59 -2.23 12.43
N MET A 263 -17.68 -2.98 12.41
CA MET A 263 -18.54 -3.11 11.22
C MET A 263 -19.19 -1.77 10.84
N GLU A 264 -19.47 -0.92 11.83
CA GLU A 264 -20.02 0.42 11.62
C GLU A 264 -19.04 1.30 10.82
N THR A 265 -17.75 1.26 11.18
CA THR A 265 -16.69 1.96 10.48
C THR A 265 -16.58 1.51 9.02
N VAL A 266 -16.58 0.19 8.79
CA VAL A 266 -16.50 -0.37 7.43
C VAL A 266 -17.70 0.03 6.57
N VAL A 267 -18.91 -0.12 7.10
CA VAL A 267 -20.14 0.21 6.35
C VAL A 267 -20.27 1.71 6.10
N SER A 268 -19.84 2.54 7.06
CA SER A 268 -19.79 3.99 6.86
C SER A 268 -18.88 4.41 5.69
N GLN A 269 -17.72 3.76 5.54
CA GLN A 269 -16.83 3.98 4.39
C GLN A 269 -17.50 3.58 3.07
N ILE A 270 -18.21 2.42 3.04
CA ILE A 270 -18.95 1.98 1.84
C ILE A 270 -20.05 2.98 1.48
N HIS A 271 -20.73 3.53 2.49
CA HIS A 271 -21.76 4.54 2.27
C HIS A 271 -21.19 5.82 1.65
N CYS A 272 -19.96 6.20 1.98
CA CYS A 272 -19.27 7.38 1.42
C CYS A 272 -18.84 7.20 -0.06
N LEU A 273 -18.77 5.97 -0.59
CA LEU A 273 -18.36 5.74 -1.98
C LEU A 273 -19.29 6.50 -2.96
N PRO A 274 -18.74 7.02 -4.06
CA PRO A 274 -19.54 7.61 -5.14
C PRO A 274 -20.56 6.64 -5.72
N GLU A 275 -21.58 7.19 -6.34
CA GLU A 275 -22.60 6.41 -7.02
C GLU A 275 -22.41 6.48 -8.53
N THR A 276 -22.71 5.37 -9.19
CA THR A 276 -22.84 5.26 -10.64
C THR A 276 -24.18 5.82 -11.09
N SER A 277 -24.34 6.02 -12.39
CA SER A 277 -25.59 6.55 -12.98
C SER A 277 -26.85 5.72 -12.68
N ASN A 278 -26.69 4.45 -12.33
CA ASN A 278 -27.80 3.56 -11.97
C ASN A 278 -28.06 3.49 -10.45
N GLY A 279 -27.49 4.40 -9.65
CA GLY A 279 -27.68 4.51 -8.21
C GLY A 279 -27.02 3.38 -7.40
N ARG A 280 -26.01 2.70 -7.95
CA ARG A 280 -25.17 1.76 -7.22
C ARG A 280 -23.86 2.43 -6.83
N LYS A 281 -23.26 2.02 -5.70
CA LYS A 281 -21.91 2.44 -5.35
C LYS A 281 -20.92 1.88 -6.37
N ILE A 282 -19.89 2.66 -6.72
CA ILE A 282 -18.82 2.21 -7.60
C ILE A 282 -18.16 0.93 -7.05
N PRO A 283 -17.46 0.14 -7.86
CA PRO A 283 -16.59 -0.95 -7.41
C PRO A 283 -15.65 -0.49 -6.31
N PHE A 284 -15.34 -1.36 -5.36
CA PHE A 284 -14.31 -1.07 -4.35
C PHE A 284 -13.47 -2.29 -4.01
N GLU A 285 -12.22 -2.04 -3.68
CA GLU A 285 -11.32 -3.01 -3.09
C GLU A 285 -11.51 -3.05 -1.57
N LEU A 286 -11.75 -4.23 -1.03
CA LEU A 286 -11.84 -4.44 0.40
C LEU A 286 -10.45 -4.68 0.98
N ILE A 287 -9.89 -3.65 1.63
CA ILE A 287 -8.56 -3.70 2.23
C ILE A 287 -8.61 -4.58 3.49
N ASN A 288 -8.32 -5.84 3.31
CA ASN A 288 -8.22 -6.88 4.33
C ASN A 288 -7.47 -8.07 3.73
N GLU A 289 -6.39 -8.47 4.35
CA GLU A 289 -5.58 -9.60 3.90
C GLU A 289 -6.30 -10.97 4.02
N ASN A 290 -7.35 -11.05 4.84
CA ASN A 290 -8.21 -12.23 4.97
C ASN A 290 -9.70 -11.83 5.16
N PRO A 291 -10.40 -11.35 4.12
CA PRO A 291 -11.77 -10.86 4.22
C PRO A 291 -12.82 -11.97 4.35
N LEU A 292 -12.54 -13.21 3.92
CA LEU A 292 -13.54 -14.27 3.78
C LEU A 292 -14.28 -14.64 5.07
N PRO A 293 -13.66 -14.67 6.27
CA PRO A 293 -14.37 -14.93 7.51
C PRO A 293 -15.48 -13.93 7.81
N SER A 294 -15.29 -12.66 7.44
CA SER A 294 -16.23 -11.56 7.73
C SER A 294 -17.15 -11.21 6.56
N LEU A 295 -16.84 -11.66 5.34
CA LEU A 295 -17.55 -11.27 4.12
C LEU A 295 -19.06 -11.57 4.13
N PRO A 296 -19.55 -12.75 4.57
CA PRO A 296 -20.99 -13.00 4.66
C PRO A 296 -21.71 -12.03 5.62
N ARG A 297 -21.06 -11.67 6.75
CA ARG A 297 -21.61 -10.70 7.70
C ARG A 297 -21.63 -9.29 7.09
N LEU A 298 -20.57 -8.88 6.41
CA LEU A 298 -20.50 -7.60 5.71
C LEU A 298 -21.62 -7.46 4.68
N LEU A 299 -21.86 -8.49 3.85
CA LEU A 299 -22.95 -8.51 2.87
C LEU A 299 -24.35 -8.42 3.55
N ALA A 300 -24.53 -9.09 4.68
CA ALA A 300 -25.78 -8.98 5.44
C ALA A 300 -26.02 -7.55 5.97
N GLU A 301 -24.99 -6.88 6.49
CA GLU A 301 -25.05 -5.48 6.95
C GLU A 301 -25.32 -4.51 5.79
N ILE A 302 -24.66 -4.70 4.67
CA ILE A 302 -24.87 -3.91 3.43
C ILE A 302 -26.34 -4.04 3.00
N ARG A 303 -26.89 -5.26 3.01
CA ARG A 303 -28.31 -5.54 2.69
C ARG A 303 -29.27 -4.85 3.67
N ALA A 304 -29.02 -5.00 4.97
CA ALA A 304 -29.85 -4.41 6.04
C ALA A 304 -29.92 -2.87 5.92
N ARG A 305 -28.82 -2.23 5.53
CA ARG A 305 -28.73 -0.77 5.33
C ARG A 305 -29.12 -0.31 3.92
N ARG A 306 -29.56 -1.22 3.08
CA ARG A 306 -29.98 -0.94 1.69
C ARG A 306 -28.90 -0.27 0.84
N ILE A 307 -27.61 -0.49 1.15
CA ILE A 307 -26.50 -0.04 0.34
C ILE A 307 -26.38 -1.00 -0.87
N ARG A 308 -26.08 -0.47 -2.03
CA ARG A 308 -26.06 -1.25 -3.29
C ARG A 308 -24.70 -1.14 -3.99
N PRO A 309 -23.65 -1.82 -3.53
CA PRO A 309 -22.39 -1.87 -4.28
C PRO A 309 -22.58 -2.55 -5.64
N SER A 310 -21.80 -2.16 -6.62
CA SER A 310 -21.76 -2.85 -7.92
C SER A 310 -20.85 -4.06 -7.86
N GLN A 311 -19.68 -3.91 -7.22
CA GLN A 311 -18.63 -4.94 -7.17
C GLN A 311 -17.77 -4.79 -5.91
N ILE A 312 -17.29 -5.92 -5.39
CA ILE A 312 -16.32 -6.01 -4.29
C ILE A 312 -15.08 -6.75 -4.81
N ASN A 313 -13.93 -6.09 -4.76
CA ASN A 313 -12.65 -6.66 -5.13
C ASN A 313 -11.95 -7.21 -3.87
N LEU A 314 -11.46 -8.44 -3.96
CA LEU A 314 -10.80 -9.14 -2.87
C LEU A 314 -9.35 -9.43 -3.23
N ILE A 315 -8.45 -9.26 -2.27
CA ILE A 315 -7.06 -9.73 -2.33
C ILE A 315 -6.89 -10.78 -1.24
N LEU A 316 -6.27 -11.93 -1.57
CA LEU A 316 -6.19 -13.07 -0.68
C LEU A 316 -4.86 -13.82 -0.78
N ARG A 317 -4.60 -14.61 0.25
CA ARG A 317 -3.61 -15.69 0.20
C ARG A 317 -4.29 -16.99 -0.26
N ALA A 318 -3.56 -17.85 -0.97
CA ALA A 318 -4.09 -19.11 -1.50
C ALA A 318 -4.62 -20.06 -0.40
N ASP A 319 -3.93 -20.15 0.74
CA ASP A 319 -4.33 -20.99 1.87
C ASP A 319 -5.67 -20.55 2.49
N TRP A 320 -5.82 -19.28 2.73
CA TRP A 320 -7.07 -18.73 3.27
C TRP A 320 -8.23 -18.88 2.30
N PHE A 321 -7.96 -18.69 1.01
CA PHE A 321 -8.97 -18.89 -0.04
C PHE A 321 -9.51 -20.33 -0.04
N VAL A 322 -8.64 -21.33 0.02
CA VAL A 322 -9.04 -22.74 0.06
C VAL A 322 -9.73 -23.10 1.38
N THR A 323 -9.18 -22.64 2.50
CA THR A 323 -9.71 -22.97 3.83
C THR A 323 -11.11 -22.38 4.07
N GLU A 324 -11.39 -21.21 3.51
CA GLU A 324 -12.62 -20.46 3.71
C GLU A 324 -13.67 -20.68 2.60
N GLU A 325 -13.52 -21.71 1.77
CA GLU A 325 -14.42 -21.99 0.64
C GLU A 325 -15.91 -21.95 1.03
N LYS A 326 -16.28 -22.58 2.16
CA LYS A 326 -17.69 -22.63 2.61
C LYS A 326 -18.26 -21.21 2.87
N ARG A 327 -17.46 -20.33 3.48
CA ARG A 327 -17.86 -18.94 3.71
C ARG A 327 -17.94 -18.14 2.42
N LEU A 328 -17.01 -18.38 1.51
CA LEU A 328 -17.03 -17.73 0.19
C LEU A 328 -18.27 -18.16 -0.60
N ARG A 329 -18.61 -19.43 -0.65
CA ARG A 329 -19.84 -19.90 -1.32
C ARG A 329 -21.09 -19.26 -0.74
N LYS A 330 -21.18 -19.14 0.60
CA LYS A 330 -22.27 -18.40 1.25
C LYS A 330 -22.29 -16.93 0.85
N ALA A 331 -21.13 -16.28 0.79
CA ALA A 331 -21.02 -14.89 0.37
C ALA A 331 -21.43 -14.69 -1.11
N LEU A 332 -21.05 -15.60 -2.00
CA LEU A 332 -21.45 -15.56 -3.42
C LEU A 332 -22.97 -15.71 -3.60
N SER A 333 -23.61 -16.60 -2.84
CA SER A 333 -25.08 -16.72 -2.86
C SER A 333 -25.74 -15.40 -2.41
N LEU A 334 -25.28 -14.80 -1.29
CA LEU A 334 -25.81 -13.51 -0.82
C LEU A 334 -25.55 -12.38 -1.82
N ALA A 335 -24.38 -12.37 -2.46
CA ALA A 335 -24.02 -11.39 -3.47
C ALA A 335 -24.93 -11.50 -4.71
N GLY A 336 -25.25 -12.72 -5.14
CA GLY A 336 -26.20 -12.99 -6.23
C GLY A 336 -27.59 -12.42 -5.94
N ASP A 337 -28.15 -12.64 -4.73
CA ASP A 337 -29.43 -12.05 -4.30
C ASP A 337 -29.45 -10.51 -4.38
N MET A 338 -28.29 -9.88 -4.24
CA MET A 338 -28.12 -8.42 -4.25
C MET A 338 -27.63 -7.87 -5.59
N GLY A 339 -27.32 -8.72 -6.55
CA GLY A 339 -26.71 -8.38 -7.83
C GLY A 339 -25.33 -7.75 -7.66
N ILE A 340 -24.54 -8.20 -6.67
CA ILE A 340 -23.16 -7.75 -6.43
C ILE A 340 -22.19 -8.72 -7.09
N TYR A 341 -21.23 -8.18 -7.85
CA TYR A 341 -20.14 -8.97 -8.40
C TYR A 341 -18.97 -9.05 -7.41
N ILE A 342 -18.43 -10.24 -7.19
CA ILE A 342 -17.24 -10.44 -6.37
C ILE A 342 -16.07 -10.82 -7.28
N LEU A 343 -15.09 -9.94 -7.34
CA LEU A 343 -13.86 -10.15 -8.09
C LEU A 343 -12.72 -10.52 -7.13
N LEU A 344 -12.15 -11.70 -7.31
CA LEU A 344 -10.86 -12.03 -6.72
C LEU A 344 -9.77 -11.35 -7.55
N SER A 345 -9.49 -10.09 -7.21
CA SER A 345 -8.62 -9.23 -8.01
C SER A 345 -7.15 -9.67 -7.93
N SER A 346 -6.74 -10.26 -6.81
CA SER A 346 -5.38 -10.80 -6.69
C SER A 346 -5.28 -11.94 -5.69
N VAL A 347 -4.47 -12.94 -6.03
CA VAL A 347 -3.91 -13.91 -5.10
C VAL A 347 -2.40 -13.89 -5.25
N GLY A 348 -1.70 -13.73 -4.14
CA GLY A 348 -0.24 -13.82 -4.11
C GLY A 348 0.21 -15.27 -4.19
N PHE A 349 0.34 -15.83 -5.38
CA PHE A 349 0.97 -17.15 -5.58
C PHE A 349 2.49 -17.07 -5.43
N GLU A 350 3.07 -16.01 -5.90
CA GLU A 350 4.47 -15.60 -5.95
C GLU A 350 5.37 -16.54 -6.75
N SER A 351 5.26 -17.86 -6.58
CA SER A 351 6.04 -18.85 -7.32
C SER A 351 5.32 -20.21 -7.42
N PHE A 352 5.81 -21.03 -8.36
CA PHE A 352 5.45 -22.45 -8.51
C PHE A 352 6.66 -23.36 -8.27
N ASP A 353 7.56 -22.93 -7.37
CA ASP A 353 8.66 -23.72 -6.81
C ASP A 353 8.62 -23.61 -5.27
N ASP A 354 8.65 -24.76 -4.58
CA ASP A 354 8.52 -24.83 -3.12
C ASP A 354 9.72 -24.22 -2.38
N ASN A 355 10.91 -24.23 -2.97
CA ASN A 355 12.09 -23.60 -2.36
C ASN A 355 11.98 -22.08 -2.40
N ILE A 356 11.52 -21.52 -3.53
CA ILE A 356 11.28 -20.09 -3.65
C ILE A 356 10.18 -19.66 -2.68
N ILE A 357 9.03 -20.37 -2.64
CA ILE A 357 7.92 -20.09 -1.71
C ILE A 357 8.40 -20.13 -0.25
N ARG A 358 9.27 -21.07 0.11
CA ARG A 358 9.89 -21.17 1.44
C ARG A 358 10.78 -19.95 1.73
N ASN A 359 11.65 -19.57 0.82
CA ASN A 359 12.53 -18.41 0.98
C ASN A 359 11.74 -17.08 1.07
N LEU A 360 10.59 -17.00 0.40
CA LEU A 360 9.65 -15.91 0.53
C LEU A 360 8.84 -15.95 1.85
N ASN A 361 9.04 -16.97 2.68
CA ASN A 361 8.33 -17.18 3.97
C ASN A 361 6.81 -17.10 3.83
N LYS A 362 6.28 -17.55 2.69
CA LYS A 362 4.83 -17.56 2.47
C LYS A 362 4.08 -18.54 3.37
N GLY A 363 4.73 -19.61 3.83
CA GLY A 363 4.09 -20.70 4.57
C GLY A 363 3.10 -21.49 3.72
N LEU A 364 3.31 -21.54 2.41
CA LEU A 364 2.50 -22.22 1.40
C LEU A 364 3.34 -23.26 0.66
N THR A 365 2.67 -24.06 -0.16
CA THR A 365 3.29 -24.99 -1.11
C THR A 365 2.72 -24.79 -2.52
N VAL A 366 3.42 -25.31 -3.52
CA VAL A 366 2.92 -25.33 -4.90
C VAL A 366 1.58 -26.06 -4.98
N ASP A 367 1.40 -27.18 -4.26
CA ASP A 367 0.11 -27.90 -4.24
C ASP A 367 -1.03 -27.01 -3.71
N MET A 368 -0.79 -26.23 -2.68
CA MET A 368 -1.78 -25.28 -2.15
C MET A 368 -2.17 -24.24 -3.21
N ASN A 369 -1.19 -23.68 -3.93
CA ASN A 369 -1.44 -22.77 -5.04
C ASN A 369 -2.30 -23.42 -6.13
N LEU A 370 -1.98 -24.63 -6.53
CA LEU A 370 -2.74 -25.38 -7.54
C LEU A 370 -4.14 -25.77 -7.07
N ARG A 371 -4.33 -26.07 -5.78
CA ARG A 371 -5.66 -26.27 -5.19
C ARG A 371 -6.50 -24.99 -5.25
N ALA A 372 -5.92 -23.86 -4.93
CA ALA A 372 -6.59 -22.58 -5.03
C ALA A 372 -7.04 -22.28 -6.48
N ILE A 373 -6.20 -22.54 -7.46
CA ILE A 373 -6.52 -22.36 -8.89
C ILE A 373 -7.68 -23.28 -9.31
N ARG A 374 -7.64 -24.55 -8.92
CA ARG A 374 -8.75 -25.47 -9.21
C ARG A 374 -10.08 -24.97 -8.60
N LEU A 375 -10.04 -24.45 -7.37
CA LEU A 375 -11.20 -23.90 -6.71
C LEU A 375 -11.72 -22.62 -7.41
N MET A 376 -10.83 -21.71 -7.85
CA MET A 376 -11.23 -20.52 -8.63
C MET A 376 -12.02 -20.89 -9.87
N ARG A 377 -11.50 -21.86 -10.64
CA ARG A 377 -12.13 -22.37 -11.86
C ARG A 377 -13.47 -23.06 -11.58
N GLN A 378 -13.54 -23.81 -10.47
CA GLN A 378 -14.79 -24.46 -10.05
C GLN A 378 -15.86 -23.44 -9.64
N LEU A 379 -15.49 -22.43 -8.84
CA LEU A 379 -16.41 -21.38 -8.44
C LEU A 379 -16.96 -20.58 -9.64
N LYS A 380 -16.17 -20.38 -10.70
CA LYS A 380 -16.67 -19.72 -11.93
C LYS A 380 -17.75 -20.54 -12.63
N LYS A 381 -17.68 -21.87 -12.57
CA LYS A 381 -18.74 -22.75 -13.10
C LYS A 381 -19.98 -22.71 -12.23
N ASP A 382 -19.80 -22.66 -10.91
CA ASP A 382 -20.91 -22.70 -9.95
C ASP A 382 -21.61 -21.34 -9.81
N PHE A 383 -20.88 -20.23 -9.98
CA PHE A 383 -21.34 -18.84 -9.81
C PHE A 383 -20.88 -17.96 -11.00
N PRO A 384 -21.33 -18.24 -12.24
CA PRO A 384 -20.79 -17.60 -13.44
C PRO A 384 -21.04 -16.09 -13.51
N LYS A 385 -22.08 -15.59 -12.83
CA LYS A 385 -22.48 -14.17 -12.84
C LYS A 385 -21.95 -13.39 -11.64
N GLU A 386 -21.70 -14.05 -10.53
CA GLU A 386 -21.32 -13.46 -9.24
C GLU A 386 -19.81 -13.45 -9.00
N TRP A 387 -19.07 -14.31 -9.70
CA TRP A 387 -17.66 -14.56 -9.45
C TRP A 387 -16.75 -14.27 -10.65
N GLY A 388 -15.69 -13.50 -10.40
CA GLY A 388 -14.57 -13.28 -11.31
C GLY A 388 -13.23 -13.56 -10.64
N TYR A 389 -12.26 -14.03 -11.43
CA TYR A 389 -10.91 -14.31 -10.95
C TYR A 389 -9.86 -14.25 -12.07
N ALA A 390 -10.26 -14.32 -13.33
CA ALA A 390 -9.34 -14.40 -14.46
C ALA A 390 -8.86 -13.03 -14.92
N GLY A 391 -7.79 -12.99 -15.68
CA GLY A 391 -7.32 -11.75 -16.32
C GLY A 391 -8.41 -11.07 -17.17
N ALA A 392 -9.26 -11.85 -17.84
CA ALA A 392 -10.41 -11.34 -18.58
C ALA A 392 -11.49 -10.68 -17.67
N ASP A 393 -11.56 -11.06 -16.39
CA ASP A 393 -12.43 -10.44 -15.40
C ASP A 393 -11.78 -9.17 -14.79
N GLY A 394 -10.51 -8.88 -15.06
CA GLY A 394 -9.73 -7.78 -14.48
C GLY A 394 -8.86 -8.16 -13.29
N ALA A 395 -8.63 -9.46 -13.05
CA ALA A 395 -7.74 -9.92 -11.99
C ALA A 395 -6.25 -9.90 -12.43
N ILE A 396 -5.36 -9.63 -11.46
CA ILE A 396 -3.90 -9.71 -11.63
C ILE A 396 -3.32 -10.46 -10.44
N HIS A 397 -2.99 -11.74 -10.63
CA HIS A 397 -2.42 -12.56 -9.55
C HIS A 397 -0.92 -12.36 -9.42
N GLY A 398 -0.42 -12.42 -8.18
CA GLY A 398 1.00 -12.24 -7.88
C GLY A 398 1.85 -13.41 -8.41
N PHE A 399 2.83 -13.09 -9.26
CA PHE A 399 3.86 -14.00 -9.73
C PHE A 399 5.19 -13.27 -9.82
N ILE A 400 6.17 -13.73 -9.03
CA ILE A 400 7.48 -13.10 -8.89
C ILE A 400 8.51 -13.95 -9.64
N HIS A 401 9.08 -13.39 -10.69
CA HIS A 401 10.15 -13.99 -11.46
C HIS A 401 10.87 -12.90 -12.29
N PRO A 402 12.24 -12.84 -12.29
CA PRO A 402 13.16 -13.70 -11.57
C PRO A 402 13.28 -13.38 -10.07
N THR A 403 13.85 -14.33 -9.34
CA THR A 403 14.22 -14.24 -7.93
C THR A 403 15.72 -14.51 -7.73
N PRO A 404 16.32 -14.16 -6.57
CA PRO A 404 17.73 -14.47 -6.30
C PRO A 404 18.06 -15.97 -6.31
N TRP A 405 17.07 -16.84 -6.23
CA TRP A 405 17.24 -18.30 -6.11
C TRP A 405 16.95 -19.06 -7.41
N ASP A 406 16.61 -18.36 -8.48
CA ASP A 406 16.35 -19.00 -9.77
C ASP A 406 17.63 -19.61 -10.35
N THR A 407 17.50 -20.89 -10.74
CA THR A 407 18.45 -21.62 -11.57
C THR A 407 17.77 -22.05 -12.86
N GLN A 408 18.53 -22.52 -13.84
CA GLN A 408 17.94 -23.04 -15.09
C GLN A 408 16.94 -24.17 -14.83
N ASP A 409 17.27 -25.10 -13.90
CA ASP A 409 16.41 -26.23 -13.54
C ASP A 409 15.12 -25.76 -12.86
N ILE A 410 15.22 -24.82 -11.92
CA ILE A 410 14.06 -24.23 -11.23
C ILE A 410 13.15 -23.54 -12.25
N SER A 411 13.71 -22.71 -13.11
CA SER A 411 12.95 -22.00 -14.15
C SER A 411 12.27 -23.00 -15.12
N ALA A 412 12.97 -24.05 -15.53
CA ALA A 412 12.40 -25.10 -16.39
C ALA A 412 11.23 -25.84 -15.71
N ASN A 413 11.37 -26.19 -14.42
CA ASN A 413 10.31 -26.83 -13.62
C ASN A 413 9.10 -25.94 -13.43
N ILE A 414 9.31 -24.65 -13.16
CA ILE A 414 8.23 -23.67 -13.12
C ILE A 414 7.49 -23.65 -14.46
N GLN A 415 8.19 -23.49 -15.59
CA GLN A 415 7.58 -23.46 -16.92
C GLN A 415 6.78 -24.74 -17.23
N LYS A 416 7.31 -25.90 -16.85
CA LYS A 416 6.60 -27.18 -16.97
C LYS A 416 5.29 -27.17 -16.18
N THR A 417 5.30 -26.66 -14.95
CA THR A 417 4.11 -26.55 -14.11
C THR A 417 3.09 -25.56 -14.72
N LEU A 418 3.56 -24.40 -15.19
CA LEU A 418 2.70 -23.40 -15.84
C LEU A 418 1.97 -24.00 -17.06
N GLY A 419 2.68 -24.77 -17.88
CA GLY A 419 2.11 -25.42 -19.07
C GLY A 419 1.14 -26.54 -18.70
N ALA A 420 1.52 -27.43 -17.75
CA ALA A 420 0.70 -28.56 -17.34
C ALA A 420 -0.67 -28.18 -16.77
N TYR A 421 -0.77 -27.00 -16.15
CA TYR A 421 -2.01 -26.48 -15.57
C TYR A 421 -2.63 -25.34 -16.38
N ALA A 422 -2.11 -25.04 -17.57
CA ALA A 422 -2.56 -23.94 -18.44
C ALA A 422 -2.72 -22.60 -17.70
N LEU A 423 -1.77 -22.27 -16.82
CA LEU A 423 -1.87 -21.06 -15.97
C LEU A 423 -1.81 -19.75 -16.75
N PRO A 424 -1.06 -19.62 -17.86
CA PRO A 424 -1.06 -18.41 -18.66
C PRO A 424 -2.41 -18.07 -19.31
N SER A 425 -3.36 -19.02 -19.33
CA SER A 425 -4.66 -18.79 -20.00
C SER A 425 -5.62 -17.94 -19.17
N ASP A 426 -5.53 -17.98 -17.84
CA ASP A 426 -6.51 -17.36 -16.96
C ASP A 426 -5.95 -16.78 -15.65
N ILE A 427 -4.77 -17.22 -15.21
CA ILE A 427 -4.21 -16.92 -13.90
C ILE A 427 -3.04 -15.94 -13.97
N LEU A 428 -2.08 -16.21 -14.84
CA LEU A 428 -0.84 -15.42 -14.86
C LEU A 428 -0.96 -14.21 -15.77
N PRO A 429 -0.35 -13.08 -15.37
CA PRO A 429 -0.23 -11.92 -16.24
C PRO A 429 0.67 -12.26 -17.45
N SER A 430 0.61 -11.44 -18.48
CA SER A 430 1.44 -11.55 -19.68
C SER A 430 2.94 -11.42 -19.42
N HIS A 431 3.31 -10.85 -18.27
CA HIS A 431 4.70 -10.67 -17.82
C HIS A 431 4.80 -10.90 -16.31
N SER A 432 5.96 -11.40 -15.88
CA SER A 432 6.29 -11.55 -14.45
C SER A 432 6.95 -10.27 -13.91
N THR A 433 6.86 -10.09 -12.60
CA THR A 433 7.54 -9.01 -11.91
C THR A 433 8.78 -9.55 -11.19
N PRO A 434 9.98 -8.99 -11.39
CA PRO A 434 11.17 -9.41 -10.64
C PRO A 434 10.98 -9.15 -9.14
N LEU A 435 11.63 -9.96 -8.30
CA LEU A 435 11.61 -9.74 -6.86
C LEU A 435 12.24 -8.39 -6.51
N ILE A 436 11.46 -7.55 -5.85
CA ILE A 436 11.94 -6.27 -5.32
C ILE A 436 12.27 -6.47 -3.84
N ILE A 437 13.50 -6.15 -3.45
CA ILE A 437 13.95 -6.21 -2.07
C ILE A 437 13.98 -4.79 -1.50
N HIS A 438 13.06 -4.48 -0.61
CA HIS A 438 13.06 -3.23 0.14
C HIS A 438 13.98 -3.32 1.34
N HIS A 439 14.61 -2.20 1.69
CA HIS A 439 15.49 -2.11 2.87
C HIS A 439 14.84 -2.57 4.16
N ALA A 440 13.57 -2.22 4.36
CA ALA A 440 12.84 -2.50 5.59
C ALA A 440 12.22 -3.90 5.62
N SER A 441 12.25 -4.65 4.53
CA SER A 441 11.74 -6.03 4.49
C SER A 441 12.71 -7.02 5.13
N GLY A 442 12.21 -8.20 5.49
CA GLY A 442 13.06 -9.28 5.98
C GLY A 442 14.11 -9.74 4.96
N LEU A 443 13.82 -9.62 3.66
CA LEU A 443 14.84 -9.83 2.62
C LEU A 443 15.88 -8.71 2.59
N GLY A 444 15.54 -7.50 3.02
CA GLY A 444 16.51 -6.44 3.25
C GLY A 444 17.53 -6.82 4.33
N ASP A 445 17.06 -7.39 5.44
CA ASP A 445 17.94 -7.91 6.50
C ASP A 445 18.77 -9.10 6.01
N TRP A 446 18.13 -10.01 5.28
CA TRP A 446 18.80 -11.17 4.70
C TRP A 446 19.95 -10.77 3.78
N ILE A 447 19.72 -9.84 2.84
CA ILE A 447 20.75 -9.50 1.86
C ILE A 447 21.90 -8.71 2.49
N ARG A 448 21.63 -7.84 3.48
CA ARG A 448 22.68 -7.15 4.27
C ARG A 448 23.56 -8.16 5.02
N GLU A 449 22.96 -9.23 5.55
CA GLU A 449 23.75 -10.28 6.21
C GLU A 449 24.58 -11.10 5.22
N VAL A 450 24.09 -11.33 3.99
CA VAL A 450 24.88 -11.90 2.89
C VAL A 450 26.06 -11.00 2.53
N GLU A 451 25.81 -9.70 2.35
CA GLU A 451 26.86 -8.71 2.09
C GLU A 451 27.95 -8.73 3.15
N ARG A 452 27.55 -8.72 4.42
CA ARG A 452 28.46 -8.72 5.56
C ARG A 452 29.33 -9.99 5.60
N LYS A 453 28.75 -11.17 5.34
CA LYS A 453 29.47 -12.46 5.40
C LYS A 453 30.38 -12.70 4.22
N GLU A 454 29.94 -12.31 3.04
CA GLU A 454 30.66 -12.60 1.78
C GLU A 454 31.49 -11.41 1.29
N LYS A 455 31.43 -10.26 1.99
CA LYS A 455 32.13 -9.02 1.62
C LYS A 455 31.79 -8.56 0.17
N VAL A 456 30.58 -8.79 -0.25
CA VAL A 456 30.01 -8.28 -1.50
C VAL A 456 29.09 -7.10 -1.18
N LEU A 457 28.87 -6.22 -2.14
CA LEU A 457 27.93 -5.12 -2.00
C LEU A 457 26.99 -5.14 -3.20
N TYR A 458 25.68 -5.10 -2.94
CA TYR A 458 24.68 -4.97 -4.00
C TYR A 458 24.34 -3.50 -4.22
N LYS A 459 24.03 -3.14 -5.46
CA LYS A 459 23.68 -1.76 -5.82
C LYS A 459 22.38 -1.34 -5.17
N ARG A 460 22.29 -0.08 -4.74
CA ARG A 460 21.11 0.56 -4.17
C ARG A 460 20.42 1.43 -5.21
N TYR A 461 19.10 1.29 -5.29
CA TYR A 461 18.21 2.09 -6.11
C TYR A 461 17.15 2.71 -5.17
N GLY A 462 17.53 3.82 -4.53
CA GLY A 462 16.71 4.35 -3.46
C GLY A 462 16.53 3.35 -2.32
N SER A 463 15.30 3.10 -1.93
CA SER A 463 14.93 2.12 -0.91
C SER A 463 15.01 0.66 -1.37
N ILE A 464 15.42 0.40 -2.60
CA ILE A 464 15.49 -0.93 -3.20
C ILE A 464 16.93 -1.42 -3.27
N ILE A 465 17.15 -2.69 -2.94
CA ILE A 465 18.43 -3.39 -3.08
C ILE A 465 18.39 -4.22 -4.37
N GLY A 466 19.28 -3.88 -5.30
CA GLY A 466 19.37 -4.53 -6.61
C GLY A 466 20.20 -5.81 -6.57
N TRP A 467 19.63 -6.90 -6.08
CA TRP A 467 20.26 -8.21 -5.94
C TRP A 467 20.78 -8.83 -7.25
N TRP A 468 20.33 -8.32 -8.39
CA TRP A 468 20.76 -8.76 -9.74
C TRP A 468 22.05 -8.10 -10.20
N GLN A 469 22.60 -7.19 -9.43
CA GLN A 469 23.77 -6.38 -9.79
C GLN A 469 24.68 -6.25 -8.57
N ALA A 470 25.82 -6.98 -8.58
CA ALA A 470 26.88 -6.68 -7.62
C ALA A 470 27.34 -5.24 -7.84
N GLY A 471 27.49 -4.49 -6.76
CA GLY A 471 28.10 -3.17 -6.79
C GLY A 471 29.61 -3.29 -7.03
N ASP A 472 30.19 -2.32 -7.71
CA ASP A 472 31.64 -2.17 -7.88
C ASP A 472 32.32 -1.88 -6.54
#